data_3bd9cd768921f299ce015f32c6803d33
#
_entry.id   3bd9cd768921f299ce015f32c6803d33
#
_cell.length_a   1.000
_cell.length_b   1.000
_cell.length_c   1.000
_cell.angle_alpha   90.00
_cell.angle_beta   90.00
_cell.angle_gamma   90.00
#
_symmetry.space_group_name_H-M   'P 1'
#
loop_
_entity.id
_entity.type
_entity.pdbx_description
1 polymer ?
#
loop_
_entity_poly.entity_id
_entity_poly.type
_entity_poly.pdbx_seq_one_letter_code
_entity_poly.pdbx_strand_id
1 'polypeptide(L)'
;MDKLAYKNAVNKVFMAVLITAILGVLASIFSAFIATSAALDMTQAIVMGTSMPFTGLLSVLILPLLVVAANIYYVVCLGHLAKAVHENDVPAVKKLRTAMILSVISSIIGLCIFLVILSGSLTAIATMGAVIGIACAVLSIIAYIFTLIAYSKLKASETFPGKDGAKLLFIGAIIALCCGVLGAIPFLGVIGGIGVIAAMVLNIIGWLKIKNSEVEETAAAE
;
A
#
# COMPACT_ATOMS: atom_id res chain seq x y z
N MET A 1 28.78 -3.20 -5.29
CA MET A 1 27.47 -2.69 -5.72
C MET A 1 27.64 -1.79 -6.94
N ASP A 2 26.91 -2.04 -8.04
CA ASP A 2 26.94 -1.18 -9.23
C ASP A 2 26.10 0.09 -8.97
N LYS A 3 26.79 1.27 -8.95
CA LYS A 3 26.15 2.58 -8.70
C LYS A 3 25.03 2.90 -9.68
N LEU A 4 25.24 2.62 -10.96
CA LEU A 4 24.26 2.95 -12.00
C LEU A 4 23.03 2.05 -11.89
N ALA A 5 23.24 0.76 -11.66
CA ALA A 5 22.16 -0.20 -11.45
C ALA A 5 21.34 0.13 -10.20
N TYR A 6 22.00 0.50 -9.09
CA TYR A 6 21.33 0.93 -7.86
C TYR A 6 20.51 2.19 -8.08
N LYS A 7 21.10 3.25 -8.64
CA LYS A 7 20.40 4.53 -8.89
C LYS A 7 19.18 4.35 -9.79
N ASN A 8 19.31 3.54 -10.84
CA ASN A 8 18.21 3.22 -11.74
C ASN A 8 17.10 2.43 -11.02
N ALA A 9 17.47 1.45 -10.19
CA ALA A 9 16.51 0.64 -9.43
C ALA A 9 15.76 1.49 -8.40
N VAL A 10 16.46 2.32 -7.63
CA VAL A 10 15.84 3.23 -6.65
C VAL A 10 14.92 4.25 -7.33
N ASN A 11 15.32 4.80 -8.49
CA ASN A 11 14.47 5.74 -9.22
C ASN A 11 13.16 5.07 -9.66
N LYS A 12 13.21 3.83 -10.15
CA LYS A 12 12.00 3.05 -10.50
C LYS A 12 11.11 2.80 -9.28
N VAL A 13 11.71 2.45 -8.13
CA VAL A 13 10.97 2.27 -6.87
C VAL A 13 10.31 3.58 -6.44
N PHE A 14 11.03 4.70 -6.48
CA PHE A 14 10.48 6.02 -6.14
C PHE A 14 9.30 6.38 -7.04
N MET A 15 9.41 6.18 -8.35
CA MET A 15 8.29 6.41 -9.28
C MET A 15 7.10 5.50 -8.98
N ALA A 16 7.34 4.22 -8.67
CA ALA A 16 6.27 3.30 -8.28
C ALA A 16 5.55 3.77 -7.01
N VAL A 17 6.29 4.25 -6.01
CA VAL A 17 5.73 4.81 -4.77
C VAL A 17 4.86 6.03 -5.05
N LEU A 18 5.32 6.96 -5.90
CA LEU A 18 4.54 8.14 -6.28
C LEU A 18 3.24 7.76 -6.98
N ILE A 19 3.31 6.85 -7.96
CA ILE A 19 2.13 6.38 -8.68
C ILE A 19 1.14 5.73 -7.72
N THR A 20 1.62 4.84 -6.84
CA THR A 20 0.77 4.18 -5.85
C THR A 20 0.16 5.17 -4.86
N ALA A 21 0.91 6.19 -4.41
CA ALA A 21 0.40 7.21 -3.51
C ALA A 21 -0.69 8.06 -4.18
N ILE A 22 -0.46 8.53 -5.42
CA ILE A 22 -1.45 9.32 -6.17
C ILE A 22 -2.72 8.51 -6.41
N LEU A 23 -2.59 7.28 -6.90
CA LEU A 23 -3.73 6.41 -7.15
C LEU A 23 -4.46 6.05 -5.85
N GLY A 24 -3.74 5.85 -4.74
CA GLY A 24 -4.32 5.59 -3.43
C GLY A 24 -5.16 6.77 -2.91
N VAL A 25 -4.66 8.01 -3.06
CA VAL A 25 -5.42 9.21 -2.70
C VAL A 25 -6.65 9.36 -3.58
N LEU A 26 -6.51 9.21 -4.90
CA LEU A 26 -7.64 9.26 -5.83
C LEU A 26 -8.68 8.18 -5.50
N ALA A 27 -8.22 6.95 -5.22
CA ALA A 27 -9.11 5.86 -4.83
C ALA A 27 -9.86 6.17 -3.53
N SER A 28 -9.19 6.77 -2.53
CA SER A 28 -9.81 7.14 -1.26
C SER A 28 -10.87 8.24 -1.43
N ILE A 29 -10.58 9.28 -2.21
CA ILE A 29 -11.52 10.37 -2.50
C ILE A 29 -12.73 9.80 -3.27
N PHE A 30 -12.47 9.00 -4.29
CA PHE A 30 -13.53 8.41 -5.13
C PHE A 30 -14.38 7.42 -4.33
N SER A 31 -13.77 6.59 -3.47
CA SER A 31 -14.50 5.67 -2.59
C SER A 31 -15.39 6.41 -1.60
N ALA A 32 -14.94 7.53 -1.03
CA ALA A 32 -15.76 8.36 -0.15
C ALA A 32 -16.96 8.96 -0.90
N PHE A 33 -16.75 9.46 -2.12
CA PHE A 33 -17.82 10.01 -2.95
C PHE A 33 -18.85 8.95 -3.35
N ILE A 34 -18.38 7.76 -3.78
CA ILE A 34 -19.26 6.65 -4.16
C ILE A 34 -19.98 6.07 -2.95
N ALA A 35 -19.33 5.93 -1.79
CA ALA A 35 -20.00 5.46 -0.58
C ALA A 35 -21.18 6.35 -0.21
N THR A 36 -21.05 7.67 -0.41
CA THR A 36 -22.12 8.63 -0.16
C THR A 36 -23.25 8.50 -1.18
N SER A 37 -22.95 8.40 -2.48
CA SER A 37 -23.95 8.23 -3.53
C SER A 37 -24.62 6.85 -3.47
N ALA A 38 -23.84 5.78 -3.27
CA ALA A 38 -24.39 4.43 -3.13
C ALA A 38 -25.29 4.27 -1.90
N ALA A 39 -24.99 4.95 -0.80
CA ALA A 39 -25.88 4.96 0.37
C ALA A 39 -27.21 5.64 0.05
N LEU A 40 -27.21 6.71 -0.73
CA LEU A 40 -28.42 7.39 -1.21
C LEU A 40 -29.20 6.52 -2.19
N ASP A 41 -28.53 5.93 -3.19
CA ASP A 41 -29.13 5.05 -4.19
C ASP A 41 -29.69 3.76 -3.57
N MET A 42 -28.98 3.19 -2.57
CA MET A 42 -29.42 2.00 -1.84
C MET A 42 -30.70 2.31 -1.01
N THR A 43 -30.75 3.48 -0.41
CA THR A 43 -31.94 3.93 0.30
C THR A 43 -33.14 4.12 -0.65
N GLN A 44 -32.89 4.71 -1.83
CA GLN A 44 -33.91 4.87 -2.87
C GLN A 44 -34.33 3.52 -3.49
N ALA A 45 -33.38 2.62 -3.77
CA ALA A 45 -33.67 1.29 -4.32
C ALA A 45 -34.50 0.44 -3.35
N ILE A 46 -34.24 0.52 -2.05
CA ILE A 46 -35.04 -0.16 -1.00
C ILE A 46 -36.43 0.43 -0.94
N VAL A 47 -36.58 1.76 -1.04
CA VAL A 47 -37.88 2.43 -0.98
C VAL A 47 -38.71 2.21 -2.26
N MET A 48 -38.04 2.15 -3.43
CA MET A 48 -38.71 2.03 -4.74
C MET A 48 -38.75 0.61 -5.29
N GLY A 49 -38.10 -0.36 -4.66
CA GLY A 49 -38.03 -1.77 -5.14
C GLY A 49 -37.33 -1.94 -6.48
N THR A 50 -36.41 -1.02 -6.83
CA THR A 50 -35.65 -1.05 -8.10
C THR A 50 -34.26 -1.67 -7.95
N SER A 51 -33.78 -2.34 -8.99
CA SER A 51 -32.41 -2.90 -9.01
C SER A 51 -31.36 -1.80 -9.21
N MET A 52 -30.18 -1.93 -8.56
CA MET A 52 -29.06 -1.01 -8.75
C MET A 52 -28.60 -0.94 -10.23
N PRO A 53 -28.30 0.25 -10.77
CA PRO A 53 -27.80 0.37 -12.13
C PRO A 53 -26.38 -0.20 -12.23
N PHE A 54 -26.19 -1.18 -13.13
CA PHE A 54 -24.92 -1.88 -13.37
C PHE A 54 -23.75 -0.95 -13.80
N THR A 55 -24.08 0.17 -14.43
CA THR A 55 -23.12 1.17 -14.90
C THR A 55 -22.32 1.83 -13.77
N GLY A 56 -22.94 2.06 -12.60
CA GLY A 56 -22.25 2.60 -11.43
C GLY A 56 -21.21 1.65 -10.86
N LEU A 57 -21.44 0.35 -10.95
CA LEU A 57 -20.56 -0.68 -10.39
C LEU A 57 -19.25 -0.84 -11.17
N LEU A 58 -19.28 -0.69 -12.50
CA LEU A 58 -18.08 -0.77 -13.36
C LEU A 58 -17.11 0.39 -13.10
N SER A 59 -17.63 1.60 -12.90
CA SER A 59 -16.78 2.76 -12.58
C SER A 59 -16.07 2.63 -11.23
N VAL A 60 -16.70 1.93 -10.27
CA VAL A 60 -16.12 1.65 -8.95
C VAL A 60 -14.95 0.66 -9.01
N LEU A 61 -14.92 -0.24 -9.99
CA LEU A 61 -13.89 -1.28 -10.14
C LEU A 61 -12.61 -0.79 -10.79
N ILE A 62 -12.68 0.19 -11.70
CA ILE A 62 -11.52 0.63 -12.50
C ILE A 62 -10.40 1.15 -11.61
N LEU A 63 -10.71 2.02 -10.64
CA LEU A 63 -9.72 2.66 -9.81
C LEU A 63 -9.00 1.69 -8.86
N PRO A 64 -9.70 0.78 -8.13
CA PRO A 64 -9.04 -0.30 -7.39
C PRO A 64 -8.17 -1.21 -8.25
N LEU A 65 -8.58 -1.53 -9.49
CA LEU A 65 -7.76 -2.32 -10.41
C LEU A 65 -6.47 -1.58 -10.80
N LEU A 66 -6.54 -0.26 -11.03
CA LEU A 66 -5.34 0.55 -11.28
C LEU A 66 -4.42 0.58 -10.06
N VAL A 67 -4.96 0.64 -8.84
CA VAL A 67 -4.17 0.55 -7.60
C VAL A 67 -3.48 -0.81 -7.50
N VAL A 68 -4.17 -1.90 -7.81
CA VAL A 68 -3.56 -3.25 -7.85
C VAL A 68 -2.44 -3.31 -8.89
N ALA A 69 -2.65 -2.79 -10.09
CA ALA A 69 -1.63 -2.75 -11.13
C ALA A 69 -0.40 -1.93 -10.70
N ALA A 70 -0.59 -0.79 -10.06
CA ALA A 70 0.50 0.03 -9.51
C ALA A 70 1.28 -0.71 -8.41
N ASN A 71 0.59 -1.43 -7.53
CA ASN A 71 1.23 -2.25 -6.50
C ASN A 71 2.04 -3.42 -7.11
N ILE A 72 1.53 -4.06 -8.17
CA ILE A 72 2.28 -5.08 -8.90
C ILE A 72 3.56 -4.48 -9.52
N TYR A 73 3.45 -3.29 -10.14
CA TYR A 73 4.62 -2.58 -10.66
C TYR A 73 5.64 -2.28 -9.56
N TYR A 74 5.17 -1.87 -8.37
CA TYR A 74 6.03 -1.65 -7.20
C TYR A 74 6.78 -2.94 -6.79
N VAL A 75 6.10 -4.09 -6.75
CA VAL A 75 6.72 -5.41 -6.46
C VAL A 75 7.82 -5.75 -7.45
N VAL A 76 7.62 -5.45 -8.74
CA VAL A 76 8.63 -5.66 -9.78
C VAL A 76 9.84 -4.74 -9.56
N CYS A 77 9.60 -3.45 -9.25
CA CYS A 77 10.67 -2.48 -8.97
C CYS A 77 11.51 -2.88 -7.74
N LEU A 78 10.87 -3.38 -6.67
CA LEU A 78 11.56 -3.93 -5.50
C LEU A 78 12.40 -5.16 -5.86
N GLY A 79 11.95 -5.98 -6.82
CA GLY A 79 12.73 -7.09 -7.35
C GLY A 79 14.01 -6.64 -8.05
N HIS A 80 13.98 -5.54 -8.80
CA HIS A 80 15.17 -4.94 -9.40
C HIS A 80 16.09 -4.33 -8.34
N LEU A 81 15.52 -3.65 -7.33
CA LEU A 81 16.30 -3.11 -6.22
C LEU A 81 17.02 -4.21 -5.44
N ALA A 82 16.39 -5.36 -5.19
CA ALA A 82 16.99 -6.49 -4.50
C ALA A 82 18.22 -7.07 -5.23
N LYS A 83 18.32 -6.87 -6.54
CA LYS A 83 19.49 -7.28 -7.34
C LYS A 83 20.60 -6.23 -7.38
N ALA A 84 20.27 -4.99 -7.00
CA ALA A 84 21.18 -3.85 -7.12
C ALA A 84 21.77 -3.39 -5.78
N VAL A 85 21.23 -3.83 -4.65
CA VAL A 85 21.76 -3.54 -3.30
C VAL A 85 22.89 -4.49 -2.94
N HIS A 86 23.63 -4.15 -1.87
CA HIS A 86 24.66 -5.01 -1.31
C HIS A 86 24.06 -6.32 -0.76
N GLU A 87 24.81 -7.41 -0.78
CA GLU A 87 24.33 -8.74 -0.36
C GLU A 87 23.71 -8.75 1.04
N ASN A 88 24.26 -7.97 1.96
CA ASN A 88 23.75 -7.83 3.34
C ASN A 88 22.34 -7.21 3.39
N ASP A 89 21.97 -6.40 2.41
CA ASP A 89 20.70 -5.67 2.36
C ASP A 89 19.62 -6.43 1.56
N VAL A 90 20.03 -7.40 0.74
CA VAL A 90 19.12 -8.22 -0.07
C VAL A 90 17.98 -8.85 0.77
N PRO A 91 18.25 -9.45 1.97
CA PRO A 91 17.18 -10.05 2.77
C PRO A 91 16.13 -9.03 3.23
N ALA A 92 16.54 -7.80 3.53
CA ALA A 92 15.62 -6.74 3.93
C ALA A 92 14.73 -6.29 2.77
N VAL A 93 15.31 -6.06 1.58
CA VAL A 93 14.56 -5.68 0.38
C VAL A 93 13.64 -6.83 -0.07
N LYS A 94 14.08 -8.10 0.02
CA LYS A 94 13.21 -9.26 -0.25
C LYS A 94 12.02 -9.32 0.71
N LYS A 95 12.21 -9.02 2.00
CA LYS A 95 11.10 -8.95 2.97
C LYS A 95 10.11 -7.85 2.61
N LEU A 96 10.60 -6.67 2.21
CA LEU A 96 9.74 -5.59 1.75
C LEU A 96 8.94 -6.00 0.50
N ARG A 97 9.60 -6.68 -0.45
CA ARG A 97 8.93 -7.23 -1.63
C ARG A 97 7.85 -8.25 -1.25
N THR A 98 8.12 -9.15 -0.31
CA THR A 98 7.13 -10.12 0.18
C THR A 98 5.95 -9.42 0.83
N ALA A 99 6.18 -8.37 1.64
CA ALA A 99 5.14 -7.55 2.22
C ALA A 99 4.21 -6.95 1.15
N MET A 100 4.80 -6.41 0.07
CA MET A 100 4.03 -5.84 -1.05
C MET A 100 3.26 -6.91 -1.82
N ILE A 101 3.81 -8.13 -1.99
CA ILE A 101 3.08 -9.26 -2.60
C ILE A 101 1.86 -9.61 -1.76
N LEU A 102 2.00 -9.70 -0.43
CA LEU A 102 0.88 -9.96 0.47
C LEU A 102 -0.19 -8.86 0.40
N SER A 103 0.23 -7.60 0.28
CA SER A 103 -0.70 -6.46 0.08
C SER A 103 -1.45 -6.56 -1.26
N VAL A 104 -0.78 -6.98 -2.34
CA VAL A 104 -1.43 -7.22 -3.65
C VAL A 104 -2.44 -8.35 -3.54
N ILE A 105 -2.08 -9.46 -2.89
CA ILE A 105 -3.01 -10.60 -2.68
C ILE A 105 -4.22 -10.15 -1.86
N SER A 106 -4.00 -9.41 -0.77
CA SER A 106 -5.09 -8.83 0.04
C SER A 106 -6.00 -7.94 -0.77
N SER A 107 -5.44 -7.08 -1.64
CA SER A 107 -6.22 -6.21 -2.52
C SER A 107 -7.06 -6.99 -3.54
N ILE A 108 -6.50 -8.06 -4.11
CA ILE A 108 -7.23 -8.93 -5.05
C ILE A 108 -8.37 -9.66 -4.33
N ILE A 109 -8.12 -10.19 -3.14
CA ILE A 109 -9.16 -10.83 -2.31
C ILE A 109 -10.25 -9.80 -1.97
N GLY A 110 -9.86 -8.57 -1.59
CA GLY A 110 -10.78 -7.48 -1.33
C GLY A 110 -11.67 -7.14 -2.54
N LEU A 111 -11.14 -7.24 -3.78
CA LEU A 111 -11.94 -7.05 -4.99
C LEU A 111 -13.02 -8.11 -5.16
N CYS A 112 -12.85 -9.31 -4.62
CA CYS A 112 -13.87 -10.36 -4.69
C CYS A 112 -15.16 -9.96 -3.96
N ILE A 113 -15.13 -9.00 -3.02
CA ILE A 113 -16.33 -8.49 -2.34
C ILE A 113 -17.32 -7.89 -3.35
N PHE A 114 -16.83 -7.29 -4.45
CA PHE A 114 -17.69 -6.75 -5.49
C PHE A 114 -18.51 -7.84 -6.18
N LEU A 115 -17.94 -9.03 -6.38
CA LEU A 115 -18.65 -10.17 -6.95
C LEU A 115 -19.77 -10.64 -6.01
N VAL A 116 -19.52 -10.57 -4.70
CA VAL A 116 -20.51 -10.92 -3.68
C VAL A 116 -21.63 -9.89 -3.65
N ILE A 117 -21.31 -8.60 -3.77
CA ILE A 117 -22.32 -7.51 -3.84
C ILE A 117 -23.19 -7.69 -5.09
N LEU A 118 -22.61 -8.09 -6.23
CA LEU A 118 -23.36 -8.37 -7.45
C LEU A 118 -24.38 -9.50 -7.32
N SER A 119 -24.19 -10.43 -6.37
CA SER A 119 -25.16 -11.50 -6.12
C SER A 119 -26.51 -11.01 -5.56
N GLY A 120 -26.55 -9.77 -5.05
CA GLY A 120 -27.76 -9.16 -4.47
C GLY A 120 -28.25 -9.79 -3.18
N SER A 121 -27.58 -10.83 -2.66
CA SER A 121 -27.97 -11.53 -1.43
C SER A 121 -27.37 -10.87 -0.19
N LEU A 122 -28.19 -10.25 0.64
CA LEU A 122 -27.77 -9.62 1.91
C LEU A 122 -27.05 -10.61 2.85
N THR A 123 -27.50 -11.85 2.90
CA THR A 123 -26.88 -12.91 3.70
C THR A 123 -25.50 -13.27 3.17
N ALA A 124 -25.34 -13.39 1.84
CA ALA A 124 -24.05 -13.63 1.21
C ALA A 124 -23.09 -12.45 1.43
N ILE A 125 -23.58 -11.21 1.33
CA ILE A 125 -22.77 -10.00 1.59
C ILE A 125 -22.28 -9.98 3.04
N ALA A 126 -23.15 -10.26 4.01
CA ALA A 126 -22.79 -10.25 5.42
C ALA A 126 -21.76 -11.36 5.77
N THR A 127 -22.02 -12.61 5.34
CA THR A 127 -21.18 -13.75 5.70
C THR A 127 -19.85 -13.75 4.93
N MET A 128 -19.88 -13.63 3.60
CA MET A 128 -18.69 -13.63 2.76
C MET A 128 -17.86 -12.35 2.96
N GLY A 129 -18.52 -11.20 3.15
CA GLY A 129 -17.86 -9.94 3.47
C GLY A 129 -17.08 -10.00 4.77
N ALA A 130 -17.62 -10.64 5.82
CA ALA A 130 -16.91 -10.86 7.07
C ALA A 130 -15.69 -11.78 6.88
N VAL A 131 -15.84 -12.91 6.16
CA VAL A 131 -14.73 -13.84 5.88
C VAL A 131 -13.63 -13.16 5.08
N ILE A 132 -13.99 -12.45 4.01
CA ILE A 132 -13.04 -11.70 3.17
C ILE A 132 -12.34 -10.62 4.01
N GLY A 133 -13.10 -9.88 4.82
CA GLY A 133 -12.56 -8.84 5.70
C GLY A 133 -11.54 -9.37 6.69
N ILE A 134 -11.81 -10.50 7.34
CA ILE A 134 -10.87 -11.16 8.26
C ILE A 134 -9.60 -11.61 7.50
N ALA A 135 -9.76 -12.25 6.34
CA ALA A 135 -8.62 -12.69 5.53
C ALA A 135 -7.73 -11.52 5.10
N CYS A 136 -8.34 -10.43 4.63
CA CYS A 136 -7.61 -9.20 4.26
C CYS A 136 -6.92 -8.57 5.48
N ALA A 137 -7.55 -8.54 6.65
CA ALA A 137 -6.96 -8.00 7.87
C ALA A 137 -5.72 -8.80 8.29
N VAL A 138 -5.80 -10.13 8.30
CA VAL A 138 -4.67 -11.02 8.65
C VAL A 138 -3.51 -10.82 7.68
N LEU A 139 -3.76 -10.83 6.37
CA LEU A 139 -2.73 -10.61 5.36
C LEU A 139 -2.09 -9.22 5.49
N SER A 140 -2.88 -8.19 5.76
CA SER A 140 -2.40 -6.83 5.96
C SER A 140 -1.51 -6.71 7.19
N ILE A 141 -1.87 -7.35 8.30
CA ILE A 141 -1.04 -7.36 9.53
C ILE A 141 0.30 -8.03 9.25
N ILE A 142 0.31 -9.20 8.58
CA ILE A 142 1.55 -9.91 8.24
C ILE A 142 2.43 -9.06 7.30
N ALA A 143 1.83 -8.48 6.26
CA ALA A 143 2.52 -7.59 5.33
C ALA A 143 3.15 -6.39 6.07
N TYR A 144 2.42 -5.85 7.03
CA TYR A 144 2.86 -4.72 7.83
C TYR A 144 4.07 -5.07 8.72
N ILE A 145 4.01 -6.22 9.40
CA ILE A 145 5.13 -6.73 10.21
C ILE A 145 6.38 -6.90 9.34
N PHE A 146 6.24 -7.47 8.15
CA PHE A 146 7.37 -7.61 7.22
C PHE A 146 7.93 -6.27 6.76
N THR A 147 7.08 -5.27 6.54
CA THR A 147 7.48 -3.91 6.20
C THR A 147 8.30 -3.27 7.33
N LEU A 148 7.82 -3.37 8.58
CA LEU A 148 8.54 -2.85 9.74
C LEU A 148 9.90 -3.52 9.93
N ILE A 149 9.97 -4.85 9.80
CA ILE A 149 11.23 -5.60 9.89
C ILE A 149 12.19 -5.17 8.78
N ALA A 150 11.68 -5.01 7.55
CA ALA A 150 12.50 -4.59 6.41
C ALA A 150 13.11 -3.19 6.64
N TYR A 151 12.29 -2.21 7.00
CA TYR A 151 12.78 -0.85 7.25
C TYR A 151 13.68 -0.77 8.49
N SER A 152 13.39 -1.57 9.53
CA SER A 152 14.26 -1.67 10.70
C SER A 152 15.65 -2.18 10.34
N LYS A 153 15.75 -3.17 9.45
CA LYS A 153 17.04 -3.69 8.98
C LYS A 153 17.76 -2.69 8.08
N LEU A 154 17.06 -2.07 7.12
CA LEU A 154 17.67 -1.09 6.20
C LEU A 154 18.19 0.15 6.94
N LYS A 155 17.48 0.66 7.96
CA LYS A 155 17.97 1.80 8.76
C LYS A 155 19.20 1.47 9.60
N ALA A 156 19.35 0.20 10.00
CA ALA A 156 20.47 -0.27 10.82
C ALA A 156 21.66 -0.77 9.97
N SER A 157 21.47 -0.96 8.66
CA SER A 157 22.52 -1.46 7.78
C SER A 157 23.63 -0.42 7.57
N GLU A 158 24.87 -0.84 7.62
CA GLU A 158 26.02 0.01 7.30
C GLU A 158 26.28 0.12 5.80
N THR A 159 25.84 -0.87 5.04
CA THR A 159 26.06 -0.97 3.59
C THR A 159 24.96 -0.32 2.77
N PHE A 160 23.82 0.05 3.39
CA PHE A 160 22.70 0.66 2.68
C PHE A 160 22.88 2.20 2.59
N PRO A 161 23.05 2.77 1.39
CA PRO A 161 23.34 4.20 1.22
C PRO A 161 22.24 5.12 1.75
N GLY A 162 21.00 4.65 1.71
CA GLY A 162 19.82 5.43 2.06
C GLY A 162 19.33 5.30 3.51
N LYS A 163 20.22 5.11 4.49
CA LYS A 163 19.86 4.91 5.93
C LYS A 163 18.87 5.94 6.47
N ASP A 164 19.10 7.21 6.19
CA ASP A 164 18.24 8.29 6.70
C ASP A 164 16.87 8.28 6.05
N GLY A 165 16.78 7.90 4.78
CA GLY A 165 15.51 7.62 4.14
C GLY A 165 14.80 6.42 4.77
N ALA A 166 15.53 5.32 5.03
CA ALA A 166 14.98 4.14 5.68
C ALA A 166 14.48 4.42 7.12
N LYS A 167 15.13 5.34 7.87
CA LYS A 167 14.63 5.83 9.17
C LYS A 167 13.26 6.50 9.02
N LEU A 168 13.10 7.37 8.02
CA LEU A 168 11.82 8.05 7.76
C LEU A 168 10.73 7.06 7.36
N LEU A 169 11.06 6.08 6.51
CA LEU A 169 10.14 5.01 6.13
C LEU A 169 9.69 4.20 7.36
N PHE A 170 10.61 3.89 8.27
CA PHE A 170 10.29 3.18 9.51
C PHE A 170 9.38 4.00 10.42
N ILE A 171 9.66 5.29 10.61
CA ILE A 171 8.82 6.20 11.41
C ILE A 171 7.44 6.35 10.77
N GLY A 172 7.39 6.57 9.45
CA GLY A 172 6.13 6.66 8.70
C GLY A 172 5.29 5.39 8.84
N ALA A 173 5.93 4.22 8.81
CA ALA A 173 5.25 2.96 9.02
C ALA A 173 4.66 2.88 10.45
N ILE A 174 5.39 3.23 11.50
CA ILE A 174 4.86 3.24 12.87
C ILE A 174 3.67 4.20 12.99
N ILE A 175 3.78 5.41 12.45
CA ILE A 175 2.68 6.40 12.45
C ILE A 175 1.46 5.82 11.74
N ALA A 176 1.63 5.21 10.56
CA ALA A 176 0.53 4.59 9.83
C ALA A 176 -0.17 3.49 10.64
N LEU A 177 0.59 2.67 11.40
CA LEU A 177 0.02 1.65 12.28
C LEU A 177 -0.82 2.27 13.40
N CYS A 178 -0.23 3.20 14.14
CA CYS A 178 -0.94 3.87 15.23
C CYS A 178 -2.20 4.57 14.75
N CYS A 179 -2.10 5.26 13.62
CA CYS A 179 -3.23 6.00 13.05
C CYS A 179 -4.28 5.08 12.42
N GLY A 180 -3.87 3.93 11.86
CA GLY A 180 -4.80 2.90 11.41
C GLY A 180 -5.63 2.33 12.55
N VAL A 181 -5.01 2.07 13.70
CA VAL A 181 -5.73 1.62 14.92
C VAL A 181 -6.66 2.71 15.44
N LEU A 182 -6.18 3.97 15.50
CA LEU A 182 -7.01 5.11 15.92
C LEU A 182 -8.19 5.34 14.97
N GLY A 183 -7.99 5.14 13.67
CA GLY A 183 -9.04 5.27 12.66
C GLY A 183 -10.18 4.26 12.81
N ALA A 184 -9.94 3.12 13.45
CA ALA A 184 -10.96 2.12 13.76
C ALA A 184 -11.84 2.49 14.95
N ILE A 185 -11.45 3.51 15.75
CA ILE A 185 -12.20 3.97 16.93
C ILE A 185 -13.14 5.08 16.48
N PRO A 186 -14.47 4.97 16.74
CA PRO A 186 -15.42 6.05 16.49
C PRO A 186 -14.92 7.36 17.12
N PHE A 187 -15.13 8.48 16.44
CA PHE A 187 -14.68 9.83 16.81
C PHE A 187 -13.16 10.12 16.63
N LEU A 188 -12.28 9.12 16.60
CA LEU A 188 -10.86 9.32 16.33
C LEU A 188 -10.47 9.17 14.85
N GLY A 189 -11.42 8.82 13.99
CA GLY A 189 -11.20 8.60 12.56
C GLY A 189 -10.57 9.79 11.82
N VAL A 190 -10.94 11.02 12.20
CA VAL A 190 -10.34 12.24 11.62
C VAL A 190 -8.86 12.34 11.97
N ILE A 191 -8.50 12.08 13.23
CA ILE A 191 -7.10 12.09 13.70
C ILE A 191 -6.31 10.97 13.00
N GLY A 192 -6.91 9.77 12.91
CA GLY A 192 -6.35 8.65 12.16
C GLY A 192 -6.09 9.01 10.69
N GLY A 193 -7.04 9.67 10.02
CA GLY A 193 -6.91 10.11 8.64
C GLY A 193 -5.75 11.10 8.42
N ILE A 194 -5.62 12.11 9.29
CA ILE A 194 -4.51 13.08 9.23
C ILE A 194 -3.17 12.36 9.40
N GLY A 195 -3.08 11.42 10.35
CA GLY A 195 -1.85 10.66 10.57
C GLY A 195 -1.48 9.75 9.41
N VAL A 196 -2.45 9.16 8.70
CA VAL A 196 -2.20 8.38 7.48
C VAL A 196 -1.62 9.27 6.38
N ILE A 197 -2.11 10.50 6.21
CA ILE A 197 -1.55 11.47 5.25
C ILE A 197 -0.11 11.81 5.65
N ALA A 198 0.17 12.07 6.93
CA ALA A 198 1.52 12.33 7.40
C ALA A 198 2.46 11.14 7.14
N ALA A 199 2.01 9.92 7.39
CA ALA A 199 2.76 8.70 7.10
C ALA A 199 3.06 8.54 5.60
N MET A 200 2.11 8.87 4.72
CA MET A 200 2.30 8.87 3.27
C MET A 200 3.35 9.88 2.84
N VAL A 201 3.31 11.10 3.39
CA VAL A 201 4.32 12.14 3.12
C VAL A 201 5.70 11.66 3.56
N LEU A 202 5.82 11.07 4.76
CA LEU A 202 7.09 10.51 5.25
C LEU A 202 7.59 9.36 4.35
N ASN A 203 6.70 8.57 3.80
CA ASN A 203 7.05 7.50 2.85
C ASN A 203 7.66 8.09 1.57
N ILE A 204 7.03 9.10 0.98
CA ILE A 204 7.54 9.80 -0.21
C ILE A 204 8.89 10.45 0.07
N ILE A 205 9.02 11.19 1.18
CA ILE A 205 10.28 11.86 1.57
C ILE A 205 11.36 10.81 1.86
N GLY A 206 11.02 9.71 2.51
CA GLY A 206 11.94 8.61 2.79
C GLY A 206 12.54 8.02 1.52
N TRP A 207 11.71 7.69 0.53
CA TRP A 207 12.17 7.20 -0.76
C TRP A 207 12.91 8.25 -1.58
N LEU A 208 12.53 9.53 -1.48
CA LEU A 208 13.25 10.65 -2.09
C LEU A 208 14.67 10.78 -1.51
N LYS A 209 14.83 10.65 -0.19
CA LYS A 209 16.14 10.64 0.46
C LYS A 209 16.99 9.45 0.02
N ILE A 210 16.39 8.24 -0.09
CA ILE A 210 17.10 7.06 -0.60
C ILE A 210 17.54 7.29 -2.05
N LYS A 211 16.69 7.88 -2.88
CA LYS A 211 17.02 8.22 -4.27
C LYS A 211 18.20 9.19 -4.37
N ASN A 212 18.27 10.17 -3.49
CA ASN A 212 19.27 11.23 -3.49
C ASN A 212 20.52 10.87 -2.65
N SER A 213 20.56 9.69 -2.00
CA SER A 213 21.72 9.25 -1.26
C SER A 213 22.88 8.96 -2.21
N GLU A 214 24.05 9.45 -1.87
CA GLU A 214 25.30 9.14 -2.58
C GLU A 214 25.74 7.72 -2.23
N VAL A 215 26.09 6.98 -3.25
CA VAL A 215 26.72 5.66 -3.09
C VAL A 215 28.20 5.92 -2.89
N GLU A 216 28.68 5.86 -1.64
CA GLU A 216 30.12 5.86 -1.36
C GLU A 216 30.78 4.71 -2.10
N GLU A 217 31.83 5.00 -2.84
CA GLU A 217 32.70 4.00 -3.41
C GLU A 217 33.40 3.33 -2.25
N THR A 218 33.03 2.08 -1.97
CA THR A 218 33.91 1.24 -1.17
C THR A 218 35.19 1.18 -1.96
N ALA A 219 36.21 1.96 -1.53
CA ALA A 219 37.52 1.86 -2.06
C ALA A 219 37.87 0.39 -2.04
N ALA A 220 38.12 -0.19 -3.21
CA ALA A 220 38.74 -1.50 -3.31
C ALA A 220 40.04 -1.38 -2.52
N ALA A 221 40.05 -1.95 -1.32
CA ALA A 221 41.28 -2.19 -0.62
C ALA A 221 42.09 -3.13 -1.50
N GLU A 222 43.09 -2.57 -2.15
CA GLU A 222 44.20 -3.33 -2.73
C GLU A 222 44.85 -4.22 -1.68
#